data_80728242d745ce40ef304de628c09760
#
_entry.id   80728242d745ce40ef304de628c09760
#
_cell.length_a   1.000
_cell.length_b   1.000
_cell.length_c   1.000
_cell.angle_alpha   90.00
_cell.angle_beta   90.00
_cell.angle_gamma   90.00
#
_symmetry.space_group_name_H-M   'P 1'
#
loop_
_entity.id
_entity.type
_entity.pdbx_description
1 polymer ?
#
loop_
_entity_poly.entity_id
_entity_poly.type
_entity_poly.pdbx_seq_one_letter_code
_entity_poly.pdbx_strand_id
1 'polypeptide(L)'
;MEKEKIWKISLIIVCVLLVAGLATSLGILAHKVKVFNTEMGAVYDGAFYQTLDGLGDMENKLKKVQVSNYNKTKKELLQEVYVDAELTALNLSRLNNKEFDSAKVIKFINQLGGFSSYLAKKLPSESITQSENEKLLKLTEVVSALEQAFAKAGDEVALGGNLYGKLDEGIKTLGGVYDAFDQTTVDYPEMIYDGPFSDGLLDREAKFLKGKTEISQEEGLARIKALYGDAESAGEVSGAIPSYLYSIADGSVELSKAGGYIVEIARDIEAGEVTLSKEQALTTAKGFLNNVGYDSVEAVWVSVNGDIAYINFVFVKDGIIYYPDLIKVKISLVGGEILGLEAQNYLYNHVERTISENPSDVSSIGFKEGFEPVVKRRVIIPTEWNTEQEAYEVAGRYDDAFYYIYYDLSSLEEIKVMRVIQDENQGELIV
;
A
#
# COMPACT_ATOMS: atom_id res chain seq x y z
N MET A 1 -57.74 55.10 -27.94
CA MET A 1 -57.38 53.91 -28.67
C MET A 1 -55.83 53.67 -28.77
N GLU A 2 -55.06 54.65 -29.27
CA GLU A 2 -53.55 54.39 -29.40
C GLU A 2 -52.82 54.30 -28.04
N LYS A 3 -53.14 55.17 -27.08
CA LYS A 3 -52.51 55.09 -25.74
C LYS A 3 -52.78 53.77 -25.02
N GLU A 4 -53.94 53.20 -25.20
CA GLU A 4 -54.32 51.90 -24.61
C GLU A 4 -53.60 50.71 -25.26
N LYS A 5 -53.36 50.78 -26.56
CA LYS A 5 -52.49 49.77 -27.27
C LYS A 5 -51.07 49.84 -26.84
N ILE A 6 -50.51 51.06 -26.72
CA ILE A 6 -49.12 51.26 -26.27
C ILE A 6 -48.94 50.73 -24.85
N TRP A 7 -49.89 51.01 -23.93
CA TRP A 7 -49.84 50.53 -22.55
C TRP A 7 -49.90 48.97 -22.48
N LYS A 8 -50.79 48.35 -23.27
CA LYS A 8 -50.86 46.85 -23.34
C LYS A 8 -49.61 46.26 -23.92
N ILE A 9 -48.98 46.83 -24.93
CA ILE A 9 -47.69 46.34 -25.50
C ILE A 9 -46.59 46.51 -24.46
N SER A 10 -46.50 47.64 -23.74
CA SER A 10 -45.49 47.82 -22.69
C SER A 10 -45.64 46.82 -21.55
N LEU A 11 -46.88 46.52 -21.15
CA LEU A 11 -47.15 45.51 -20.12
C LEU A 11 -46.68 44.08 -20.57
N ILE A 12 -46.98 43.78 -21.83
CA ILE A 12 -46.53 42.46 -22.40
C ILE A 12 -44.99 42.37 -22.43
N ILE A 13 -44.31 43.44 -22.81
CA ILE A 13 -42.83 43.47 -22.83
C ILE A 13 -42.27 43.30 -21.41
N VAL A 14 -42.85 43.99 -20.42
CA VAL A 14 -42.43 43.84 -19.01
C VAL A 14 -42.67 42.40 -18.52
N CYS A 15 -43.83 41.81 -18.84
CA CYS A 15 -44.09 40.43 -18.48
C CYS A 15 -43.10 39.44 -19.13
N VAL A 16 -42.77 39.64 -20.41
CA VAL A 16 -41.78 38.80 -21.13
C VAL A 16 -40.39 38.92 -20.50
N LEU A 17 -39.95 40.14 -20.15
CA LEU A 17 -38.68 40.38 -19.47
C LEU A 17 -38.63 39.76 -18.08
N LEU A 18 -39.72 39.81 -17.32
CA LEU A 18 -39.84 39.14 -16.01
C LEU A 18 -39.77 37.60 -16.14
N VAL A 19 -40.50 37.04 -17.08
CA VAL A 19 -40.42 35.58 -17.35
C VAL A 19 -39.04 35.16 -17.80
N ALA A 20 -38.40 35.92 -18.70
CA ALA A 20 -37.03 35.64 -19.12
C ALA A 20 -36.03 35.74 -17.96
N GLY A 21 -36.17 36.75 -17.11
CA GLY A 21 -35.38 36.94 -15.89
C GLY A 21 -35.57 35.81 -14.89
N LEU A 22 -36.79 35.31 -14.70
CA LEU A 22 -37.08 34.14 -13.86
C LEU A 22 -36.50 32.86 -14.44
N ALA A 23 -36.63 32.64 -15.74
CA ALA A 23 -36.09 31.45 -16.40
C ALA A 23 -34.55 31.40 -16.31
N THR A 24 -33.87 32.54 -16.52
CA THR A 24 -32.41 32.60 -16.37
C THR A 24 -31.97 32.39 -14.90
N SER A 25 -32.68 32.95 -13.94
CA SER A 25 -32.40 32.77 -12.51
C SER A 25 -32.57 31.31 -12.08
N LEU A 26 -33.63 30.64 -12.54
CA LEU A 26 -33.88 29.23 -12.31
C LEU A 26 -32.80 28.34 -12.94
N GLY A 27 -32.35 28.66 -14.17
CA GLY A 27 -31.25 27.96 -14.84
C GLY A 27 -29.91 28.06 -14.08
N ILE A 28 -29.58 29.28 -13.60
CA ILE A 28 -28.39 29.51 -12.77
C ILE A 28 -28.48 28.74 -11.45
N LEU A 29 -29.65 28.75 -10.81
CA LEU A 29 -29.89 28.07 -9.55
C LEU A 29 -29.76 26.53 -9.74
N ALA A 30 -30.40 26.00 -10.78
CA ALA A 30 -30.29 24.59 -11.12
C ALA A 30 -28.84 24.14 -11.40
N HIS A 31 -28.07 24.96 -12.13
CA HIS A 31 -26.65 24.71 -12.37
C HIS A 31 -25.83 24.73 -11.07
N LYS A 32 -26.03 25.74 -10.20
CA LYS A 32 -25.36 25.80 -8.90
C LYS A 32 -25.69 24.61 -8.00
N VAL A 33 -26.97 24.19 -7.97
CA VAL A 33 -27.40 23.00 -7.20
C VAL A 33 -26.72 21.74 -7.76
N LYS A 34 -26.62 21.60 -9.09
CA LYS A 34 -25.96 20.45 -9.70
C LYS A 34 -24.45 20.40 -9.36
N VAL A 35 -23.76 21.56 -9.47
CA VAL A 35 -22.32 21.64 -9.11
C VAL A 35 -22.13 21.32 -7.62
N PHE A 36 -22.92 21.94 -6.74
CA PHE A 36 -22.87 21.67 -5.31
C PHE A 36 -23.11 20.19 -4.97
N ASN A 37 -24.10 19.53 -5.59
CA ASN A 37 -24.35 18.12 -5.35
C ASN A 37 -23.21 17.23 -5.84
N THR A 38 -22.54 17.59 -6.95
CA THR A 38 -21.37 16.86 -7.45
C THR A 38 -20.17 17.00 -6.51
N GLU A 39 -19.90 18.24 -6.03
CA GLU A 39 -18.82 18.51 -5.08
C GLU A 39 -19.07 17.82 -3.73
N MET A 40 -20.30 17.88 -3.23
CA MET A 40 -20.68 17.18 -2.00
C MET A 40 -20.58 15.66 -2.14
N GLY A 41 -21.00 15.10 -3.30
CA GLY A 41 -20.82 13.69 -3.61
C GLY A 41 -19.37 13.25 -3.47
N ALA A 42 -18.44 13.97 -4.09
CA ALA A 42 -17.01 13.66 -4.00
C ALA A 42 -16.45 13.71 -2.56
N VAL A 43 -16.97 14.61 -1.71
CA VAL A 43 -16.58 14.70 -0.29
C VAL A 43 -17.09 13.47 0.48
N TYR A 44 -18.32 13.04 0.22
CA TYR A 44 -18.88 11.85 0.87
C TYR A 44 -18.20 10.57 0.41
N ASP A 45 -17.93 10.43 -0.88
CA ASP A 45 -17.20 9.30 -1.42
C ASP A 45 -15.79 9.21 -0.81
N GLY A 46 -15.08 10.33 -0.73
CA GLY A 46 -13.78 10.40 -0.07
C GLY A 46 -13.84 10.00 1.40
N ALA A 47 -14.84 10.48 2.16
CA ALA A 47 -15.02 10.13 3.56
C ALA A 47 -15.35 8.63 3.75
N PHE A 48 -16.12 8.05 2.82
CA PHE A 48 -16.45 6.62 2.84
C PHE A 48 -15.22 5.74 2.64
N TYR A 49 -14.45 5.98 1.57
CA TYR A 49 -13.26 5.18 1.30
C TYR A 49 -12.18 5.36 2.37
N GLN A 50 -11.97 6.58 2.87
CA GLN A 50 -11.07 6.83 4.00
C GLN A 50 -11.52 6.14 5.30
N THR A 51 -12.83 5.96 5.50
CA THR A 51 -13.35 5.17 6.62
C THR A 51 -13.07 3.68 6.43
N LEU A 52 -13.27 3.17 5.22
CA LEU A 52 -13.01 1.76 4.87
C LEU A 52 -11.52 1.43 5.04
N ASP A 53 -10.64 2.25 4.46
CA ASP A 53 -9.19 2.13 4.61
C ASP A 53 -8.81 2.12 6.10
N GLY A 54 -9.38 3.05 6.88
CA GLY A 54 -9.17 3.16 8.29
C GLY A 54 -9.55 1.94 9.10
N LEU A 55 -10.65 1.34 8.79
CA LEU A 55 -11.08 0.10 9.44
C LEU A 55 -10.13 -1.05 9.14
N GLY A 56 -9.70 -1.20 7.87
CA GLY A 56 -8.77 -2.22 7.44
C GLY A 56 -7.40 -2.10 8.11
N ASP A 57 -6.89 -0.88 8.21
CA ASP A 57 -5.63 -0.60 8.89
C ASP A 57 -5.70 -0.91 10.40
N MET A 58 -6.75 -0.47 11.09
CA MET A 58 -6.94 -0.81 12.50
C MET A 58 -6.98 -2.32 12.71
N GLU A 59 -7.72 -3.06 11.87
CA GLU A 59 -7.76 -4.52 11.93
C GLU A 59 -6.37 -5.14 11.79
N ASN A 60 -5.61 -4.72 10.78
CA ASN A 60 -4.27 -5.24 10.51
C ASN A 60 -3.32 -4.99 11.69
N LYS A 61 -3.34 -3.78 12.27
CA LYS A 61 -2.49 -3.44 13.41
C LYS A 61 -2.88 -4.17 14.68
N LEU A 62 -4.17 -4.31 14.96
CA LEU A 62 -4.65 -5.09 16.09
C LEU A 62 -4.24 -6.57 15.98
N LYS A 63 -4.29 -7.16 14.79
CA LYS A 63 -3.79 -8.52 14.54
C LYS A 63 -2.27 -8.63 14.72
N LYS A 64 -1.50 -7.61 14.32
CA LYS A 64 -0.05 -7.54 14.61
C LYS A 64 0.24 -7.44 16.12
N VAL A 65 -0.55 -6.67 16.88
CA VAL A 65 -0.44 -6.63 18.35
C VAL A 65 -0.64 -8.01 18.97
N GLN A 66 -1.54 -8.81 18.44
CA GLN A 66 -1.84 -10.16 18.95
C GLN A 66 -0.68 -11.14 18.73
N VAL A 67 0.00 -11.05 17.57
CA VAL A 67 1.13 -11.93 17.23
C VAL A 67 2.46 -11.47 17.82
N SER A 68 2.62 -10.18 18.05
CA SER A 68 3.82 -9.61 18.65
C SER A 68 4.04 -10.14 20.07
N ASN A 69 5.29 -10.41 20.44
CA ASN A 69 5.66 -10.83 21.80
C ASN A 69 6.37 -9.70 22.59
N TYR A 70 6.67 -8.58 21.96
CA TYR A 70 7.44 -7.47 22.55
C TYR A 70 6.58 -6.27 22.90
N ASN A 71 6.70 -5.81 24.13
CA ASN A 71 5.94 -4.66 24.66
C ASN A 71 6.22 -3.35 23.87
N LYS A 72 7.44 -3.16 23.36
CA LYS A 72 7.79 -1.99 22.56
C LYS A 72 6.99 -1.96 21.26
N THR A 73 7.02 -3.03 20.48
CA THR A 73 6.26 -3.16 19.22
C THR A 73 4.76 -3.05 19.45
N LYS A 74 4.25 -3.74 20.49
CA LYS A 74 2.83 -3.61 20.87
C LYS A 74 2.43 -2.18 21.18
N LYS A 75 3.27 -1.46 21.96
CA LYS A 75 3.04 -0.06 22.29
C LYS A 75 2.96 0.80 21.04
N GLU A 76 3.91 0.65 20.12
CA GLU A 76 3.97 1.39 18.87
C GLU A 76 2.71 1.12 18.04
N LEU A 77 2.39 -0.14 17.75
CA LEU A 77 1.18 -0.54 17.05
C LEU A 77 -0.11 -0.02 17.69
N LEU A 78 -0.21 -0.09 19.02
CA LEU A 78 -1.37 0.41 19.75
C LEU A 78 -1.44 1.95 19.75
N GLN A 79 -0.33 2.66 19.72
CA GLN A 79 -0.30 4.10 19.46
C GLN A 79 -0.80 4.43 18.06
N GLU A 80 -0.43 3.65 17.10
CA GLU A 80 -0.86 3.76 15.72
C GLU A 80 -2.36 3.48 15.58
N VAL A 81 -2.94 2.40 16.06
CA VAL A 81 -4.39 2.15 16.13
C VAL A 81 -5.14 3.34 16.82
N TYR A 82 -4.57 4.24 17.68
CA TYR A 82 -5.19 5.47 18.25
C TYR A 82 -5.44 6.58 17.22
N VAL A 83 -4.56 6.93 16.32
CA VAL A 83 -4.75 7.94 15.31
C VAL A 83 -5.78 7.45 14.26
N ASP A 84 -5.79 6.14 13.91
CA ASP A 84 -6.78 5.56 13.00
C ASP A 84 -8.20 5.81 13.46
N ALA A 85 -8.43 5.53 14.72
CA ALA A 85 -9.74 5.73 15.28
C ALA A 85 -10.14 7.20 15.22
N GLU A 86 -9.26 8.14 15.58
CA GLU A 86 -9.55 9.58 15.51
C GLU A 86 -9.89 10.00 14.06
N LEU A 87 -9.06 9.58 13.08
CA LEU A 87 -9.29 9.90 11.67
C LEU A 87 -10.55 9.20 11.11
N THR A 88 -10.75 7.93 11.46
CA THR A 88 -11.92 7.16 11.05
C THR A 88 -13.20 7.77 11.66
N ALA A 89 -13.17 8.13 12.95
CA ALA A 89 -14.28 8.81 13.61
C ALA A 89 -14.61 10.17 12.95
N LEU A 90 -13.58 10.95 12.56
CA LEU A 90 -13.74 12.19 11.83
C LEU A 90 -14.39 11.96 10.45
N ASN A 91 -13.97 10.96 9.70
CA ASN A 91 -14.56 10.63 8.40
C ASN A 91 -15.99 10.08 8.54
N LEU A 92 -16.24 9.22 9.53
CA LEU A 92 -17.59 8.74 9.86
C LEU A 92 -18.54 9.89 10.21
N SER A 93 -18.08 10.94 10.89
CA SER A 93 -18.91 12.10 11.22
C SER A 93 -19.40 12.85 9.97
N ARG A 94 -18.64 12.80 8.87
CA ARG A 94 -19.02 13.38 7.56
C ARG A 94 -20.07 12.55 6.84
N LEU A 95 -20.12 11.23 7.11
CA LEU A 95 -21.11 10.31 6.53
C LEU A 95 -22.47 10.36 7.24
N ASN A 96 -22.54 10.99 8.42
CA ASN A 96 -23.77 11.05 9.20
C ASN A 96 -24.88 11.80 8.47
N ASN A 97 -26.03 11.15 8.25
CA ASN A 97 -27.19 11.76 7.61
C ASN A 97 -28.51 11.08 8.09
N LYS A 98 -29.64 11.39 7.44
CA LYS A 98 -30.95 10.83 7.83
C LYS A 98 -31.12 9.35 7.56
N GLU A 99 -30.35 8.79 6.65
CA GLU A 99 -30.41 7.37 6.25
C GLU A 99 -29.37 6.53 6.98
N PHE A 100 -28.29 7.15 7.48
CA PHE A 100 -27.20 6.47 8.19
C PHE A 100 -26.80 7.29 9.42
N ASP A 101 -27.08 6.73 10.61
CA ASP A 101 -26.63 7.27 11.90
C ASP A 101 -25.27 6.64 12.27
N SER A 102 -24.21 7.40 12.04
CA SER A 102 -22.84 6.98 12.36
C SER A 102 -22.48 7.06 13.84
N ALA A 103 -23.34 7.62 14.70
CA ALA A 103 -23.00 7.93 16.10
C ALA A 103 -22.56 6.69 16.91
N LYS A 104 -23.21 5.54 16.69
CA LYS A 104 -22.84 4.28 17.36
C LYS A 104 -21.50 3.77 16.90
N VAL A 105 -21.21 3.85 15.59
CA VAL A 105 -19.93 3.42 15.03
C VAL A 105 -18.83 4.33 15.53
N ILE A 106 -19.05 5.64 15.52
CA ILE A 106 -18.10 6.64 16.07
C ILE A 106 -17.84 6.36 17.55
N LYS A 107 -18.91 6.11 18.33
CA LYS A 107 -18.74 5.74 19.73
C LYS A 107 -17.85 4.51 19.90
N PHE A 108 -18.07 3.46 19.11
CA PHE A 108 -17.27 2.24 19.15
C PHE A 108 -15.80 2.52 18.77
N ILE A 109 -15.57 3.22 17.65
CA ILE A 109 -14.24 3.59 17.19
C ILE A 109 -13.53 4.43 18.25
N ASN A 110 -14.19 5.42 18.82
CA ASN A 110 -13.69 6.19 19.94
C ASN A 110 -13.39 5.32 21.16
N GLN A 111 -14.13 4.30 21.44
CA GLN A 111 -13.89 3.35 22.52
C GLN A 111 -12.69 2.41 22.26
N LEU A 112 -12.54 1.88 21.06
CA LEU A 112 -11.40 1.07 20.65
C LEU A 112 -10.10 1.85 20.88
N GLY A 113 -10.05 3.04 20.35
CA GLY A 113 -8.86 3.79 20.46
C GLY A 113 -8.43 4.15 21.88
N GLY A 114 -9.23 4.77 22.84
CA GLY A 114 -8.76 5.03 24.23
C GLY A 114 -8.32 3.74 24.94
N PHE A 115 -8.92 2.54 24.63
CA PHE A 115 -8.41 1.29 25.19
C PHE A 115 -7.01 0.99 24.70
N SER A 116 -6.72 1.16 23.43
CA SER A 116 -5.39 0.94 22.91
C SER A 116 -4.41 2.03 23.38
N SER A 117 -4.84 3.33 23.48
CA SER A 117 -4.02 4.38 24.12
C SER A 117 -3.71 4.05 25.59
N TYR A 118 -4.70 3.53 26.30
CA TYR A 118 -4.51 3.05 27.68
C TYR A 118 -3.47 1.92 27.71
N LEU A 119 -3.61 0.89 26.87
CA LEU A 119 -2.67 -0.23 26.79
C LEU A 119 -1.27 0.24 26.37
N ALA A 120 -1.17 1.15 25.39
CA ALA A 120 0.10 1.71 24.95
C ALA A 120 0.83 2.48 26.05
N LYS A 121 0.11 3.20 26.92
CA LYS A 121 0.69 3.89 28.08
C LYS A 121 1.10 2.94 29.19
N LYS A 122 0.41 1.81 29.31
CA LYS A 122 0.68 0.78 30.32
C LYS A 122 1.92 -0.07 29.99
N LEU A 123 2.09 -0.43 28.72
CA LEU A 123 3.09 -1.38 28.23
C LEU A 123 4.56 -1.09 28.57
N PRO A 124 5.02 0.17 28.75
CA PRO A 124 6.38 0.43 29.23
C PRO A 124 6.66 -0.11 30.65
N SER A 125 5.63 -0.26 31.46
CA SER A 125 5.76 -0.63 32.88
C SER A 125 5.14 -1.98 33.21
N GLU A 126 4.12 -2.39 32.49
CA GLU A 126 3.31 -3.58 32.77
C GLU A 126 2.97 -4.31 31.46
N SER A 127 2.71 -5.60 31.52
CA SER A 127 2.22 -6.39 30.37
C SER A 127 0.69 -6.27 30.23
N ILE A 128 0.18 -6.57 29.02
CA ILE A 128 -1.26 -6.74 28.77
C ILE A 128 -1.73 -7.97 29.56
N THR A 129 -2.76 -7.80 30.38
CA THR A 129 -3.37 -8.89 31.14
C THR A 129 -4.20 -9.79 30.22
N GLN A 130 -4.53 -11.00 30.68
CA GLN A 130 -5.40 -11.91 29.93
C GLN A 130 -6.76 -11.27 29.61
N SER A 131 -7.40 -10.62 30.59
CA SER A 131 -8.70 -9.95 30.39
C SER A 131 -8.62 -8.81 29.37
N GLU A 132 -7.52 -8.03 29.38
CA GLU A 132 -7.29 -6.96 28.40
C GLU A 132 -7.03 -7.53 26.99
N ASN A 133 -6.32 -8.66 26.91
CA ASN A 133 -6.09 -9.35 25.62
C ASN A 133 -7.39 -9.93 25.06
N GLU A 134 -8.23 -10.55 25.90
CA GLU A 134 -9.56 -11.05 25.49
C GLU A 134 -10.45 -9.90 25.00
N LYS A 135 -10.39 -8.73 25.67
CA LYS A 135 -11.10 -7.53 25.21
C LYS A 135 -10.56 -7.02 23.88
N LEU A 136 -9.24 -7.02 23.69
CA LEU A 136 -8.60 -6.61 22.43
C LEU A 136 -8.99 -7.53 21.27
N LEU A 137 -9.03 -8.85 21.47
CA LEU A 137 -9.49 -9.83 20.49
C LEU A 137 -10.92 -9.54 20.02
N LYS A 138 -11.85 -9.36 20.97
CA LYS A 138 -13.25 -9.02 20.64
C LYS A 138 -13.37 -7.70 19.88
N LEU A 139 -12.59 -6.67 20.28
CA LEU A 139 -12.55 -5.40 19.56
C LEU A 139 -12.07 -5.58 18.11
N THR A 140 -11.06 -6.45 17.90
CA THR A 140 -10.57 -6.79 16.57
C THR A 140 -11.65 -7.46 15.71
N GLU A 141 -12.42 -8.40 16.28
CA GLU A 141 -13.55 -9.05 15.59
C GLU A 141 -14.60 -8.03 15.14
N VAL A 142 -14.91 -7.04 15.97
CA VAL A 142 -15.88 -5.98 15.61
C VAL A 142 -15.35 -5.08 14.50
N VAL A 143 -14.07 -4.69 14.55
CA VAL A 143 -13.43 -3.89 13.48
C VAL A 143 -13.47 -4.65 12.16
N SER A 144 -13.11 -5.94 12.16
CA SER A 144 -13.17 -6.80 10.97
C SER A 144 -14.60 -6.89 10.40
N ALA A 145 -15.60 -7.05 11.26
CA ALA A 145 -17.00 -7.09 10.83
C ALA A 145 -17.48 -5.73 10.27
N LEU A 146 -17.03 -4.62 10.84
CA LEU A 146 -17.30 -3.27 10.31
C LEU A 146 -16.65 -3.06 8.95
N GLU A 147 -15.38 -3.41 8.81
CA GLU A 147 -14.66 -3.32 7.55
C GLU A 147 -15.41 -4.08 6.44
N GLN A 148 -15.78 -5.33 6.69
CA GLN A 148 -16.55 -6.16 5.74
C GLN A 148 -17.92 -5.54 5.40
N ALA A 149 -18.60 -4.92 6.38
CA ALA A 149 -19.88 -4.25 6.12
C ALA A 149 -19.70 -3.02 5.22
N PHE A 150 -18.64 -2.25 5.44
CA PHE A 150 -18.29 -1.09 4.61
C PHE A 150 -17.84 -1.52 3.21
N ALA A 151 -16.97 -2.52 3.08
CA ALA A 151 -16.53 -3.07 1.80
C ALA A 151 -17.72 -3.54 0.95
N LYS A 152 -18.60 -4.35 1.55
CA LYS A 152 -19.81 -4.82 0.87
C LYS A 152 -20.74 -3.68 0.43
N ALA A 153 -20.92 -2.65 1.27
CA ALA A 153 -21.72 -1.48 0.88
C ALA A 153 -21.08 -0.72 -0.30
N GLY A 154 -19.75 -0.62 -0.35
CA GLY A 154 -19.01 -0.05 -1.47
C GLY A 154 -19.22 -0.80 -2.78
N ASP A 155 -19.16 -2.12 -2.77
CA ASP A 155 -19.39 -2.98 -3.93
C ASP A 155 -20.83 -2.82 -4.47
N GLU A 156 -21.82 -2.79 -3.59
CA GLU A 156 -23.24 -2.61 -4.00
C GLU A 156 -23.49 -1.22 -4.59
N VAL A 157 -22.77 -0.18 -4.13
CA VAL A 157 -22.83 1.18 -4.71
C VAL A 157 -22.21 1.21 -6.11
N ALA A 158 -21.11 0.53 -6.33
CA ALA A 158 -20.51 0.39 -7.66
C ALA A 158 -21.49 -0.23 -8.67
N LEU A 159 -22.45 -1.04 -8.20
CA LEU A 159 -23.54 -1.64 -8.97
C LEU A 159 -24.80 -0.76 -9.05
N GLY A 160 -24.76 0.49 -8.53
CA GLY A 160 -25.88 1.46 -8.57
C GLY A 160 -26.81 1.41 -7.36
N GLY A 161 -26.40 0.82 -6.25
CA GLY A 161 -27.13 0.78 -4.99
C GLY A 161 -27.10 2.09 -4.19
N ASN A 162 -27.93 2.16 -3.14
CA ASN A 162 -27.92 3.26 -2.18
C ASN A 162 -26.93 2.97 -1.05
N LEU A 163 -25.80 3.68 -1.01
CA LEU A 163 -24.73 3.55 -0.02
C LEU A 163 -25.26 3.55 1.43
N TYR A 164 -26.03 4.57 1.77
CA TYR A 164 -26.43 4.80 3.16
C TYR A 164 -27.43 3.75 3.67
N GLY A 165 -28.35 3.33 2.84
CA GLY A 165 -29.28 2.24 3.17
C GLY A 165 -28.57 0.91 3.40
N LYS A 166 -27.52 0.66 2.64
CA LYS A 166 -26.71 -0.57 2.77
C LYS A 166 -25.79 -0.55 3.97
N LEU A 167 -25.17 0.59 4.28
CA LEU A 167 -24.41 0.78 5.52
C LEU A 167 -25.30 0.56 6.75
N ASP A 168 -26.48 1.19 6.80
CA ASP A 168 -27.42 1.06 7.91
C ASP A 168 -27.91 -0.42 8.09
N GLU A 169 -28.18 -1.13 7.00
CA GLU A 169 -28.55 -2.56 7.02
C GLU A 169 -27.39 -3.43 7.54
N GLY A 170 -26.17 -3.23 7.01
CA GLY A 170 -24.97 -3.96 7.42
C GLY A 170 -24.64 -3.76 8.89
N ILE A 171 -24.69 -2.52 9.37
CA ILE A 171 -24.40 -2.18 10.77
C ILE A 171 -25.48 -2.65 11.72
N LYS A 172 -26.75 -2.64 11.34
CA LYS A 172 -27.84 -3.21 12.16
C LYS A 172 -27.69 -4.70 12.41
N THR A 173 -27.09 -5.44 11.50
CA THR A 173 -26.79 -6.87 11.70
C THR A 173 -25.71 -7.11 12.77
N LEU A 174 -24.89 -6.10 13.06
CA LEU A 174 -23.84 -6.15 14.10
C LEU A 174 -24.35 -5.70 15.49
N GLY A 175 -25.64 -5.39 15.62
CA GLY A 175 -26.27 -4.65 16.72
C GLY A 175 -25.98 -5.10 18.15
N GLY A 176 -25.81 -6.40 18.45
CA GLY A 176 -25.51 -6.86 19.82
C GLY A 176 -24.05 -6.75 20.21
N VAL A 177 -23.15 -6.55 19.24
CA VAL A 177 -21.69 -6.52 19.48
C VAL A 177 -21.24 -5.14 20.00
N TYR A 178 -21.96 -4.07 19.62
CA TYR A 178 -21.65 -2.69 20.08
C TYR A 178 -21.95 -2.45 21.56
N ASP A 179 -22.95 -3.13 22.10
CA ASP A 179 -23.37 -2.94 23.51
C ASP A 179 -22.36 -3.54 24.50
N ALA A 180 -21.40 -4.33 24.02
CA ALA A 180 -20.43 -5.03 24.86
C ALA A 180 -19.19 -4.19 25.23
N PHE A 181 -19.01 -3.02 24.64
CA PHE A 181 -17.77 -2.24 24.78
C PHE A 181 -18.02 -0.79 25.22
N ASP A 182 -17.69 -0.45 26.44
CA ASP A 182 -17.68 0.92 26.92
C ASP A 182 -16.25 1.41 27.14
N GLN A 183 -15.92 2.46 26.41
CA GLN A 183 -14.75 3.38 26.42
C GLN A 183 -13.36 2.88 26.01
N THR A 184 -12.82 3.43 24.93
CA THR A 184 -11.40 3.78 24.60
C THR A 184 -10.95 3.87 23.12
N THR A 185 -10.03 4.76 22.63
CA THR A 185 -9.58 5.11 21.24
C THR A 185 -8.09 5.06 20.80
N VAL A 186 -7.61 5.00 19.51
CA VAL A 186 -6.24 5.05 18.93
C VAL A 186 -5.86 5.31 17.44
N ASP A 187 -4.63 5.36 16.88
CA ASP A 187 -4.02 5.89 15.64
C ASP A 187 -3.04 5.12 14.68
N TYR A 188 -2.65 5.56 13.49
CA TYR A 188 -2.29 5.01 12.17
C TYR A 188 -0.85 4.87 11.64
N PRO A 189 -0.49 3.92 10.72
CA PRO A 189 0.30 4.20 9.51
C PRO A 189 -0.01 3.39 8.22
N GLU A 190 0.70 3.69 7.11
CA GLU A 190 0.46 3.38 5.71
C GLU A 190 0.71 1.94 5.23
N MET A 191 0.03 1.51 4.15
CA MET A 191 0.18 0.18 3.54
C MET A 191 1.32 0.15 2.52
N ILE A 192 2.10 -0.95 2.51
CA ILE A 192 3.14 -1.22 1.53
C ILE A 192 2.60 -2.24 0.52
N TYR A 193 2.40 -1.82 -0.74
CA TYR A 193 1.72 -2.61 -1.77
C TYR A 193 2.60 -3.64 -2.49
N ASP A 194 3.92 -3.57 -2.36
CA ASP A 194 4.87 -4.29 -3.23
C ASP A 194 5.78 -5.30 -2.53
N GLY A 195 5.42 -5.77 -1.34
CA GLY A 195 6.27 -6.68 -0.56
C GLY A 195 7.15 -5.99 0.50
N PRO A 196 7.91 -6.74 1.29
CA PRO A 196 8.69 -6.18 2.39
C PRO A 196 9.71 -5.15 1.91
N PHE A 197 9.72 -3.96 2.53
CA PHE A 197 10.69 -2.90 2.27
C PHE A 197 10.77 -2.43 0.80
N SER A 198 9.64 -2.49 0.07
CA SER A 198 9.57 -2.10 -1.34
C SER A 198 9.61 -0.59 -1.59
N ASP A 199 9.37 0.23 -0.57
CA ASP A 199 9.46 1.68 -0.66
C ASP A 199 10.92 2.13 -0.74
N GLY A 200 11.31 2.51 -1.95
CA GLY A 200 12.67 2.98 -2.21
C GLY A 200 12.98 4.30 -1.52
N LEU A 201 14.14 4.37 -0.91
CA LEU A 201 14.66 5.59 -0.30
C LEU A 201 15.11 6.54 -1.42
N LEU A 202 14.29 7.55 -1.71
CA LEU A 202 14.58 8.60 -2.69
C LEU A 202 15.68 9.54 -2.19
N ASP A 203 16.47 10.10 -3.11
CA ASP A 203 17.56 11.10 -2.88
C ASP A 203 18.87 10.55 -2.33
N ARG A 204 19.58 9.68 -3.09
CA ARG A 204 20.90 9.19 -2.69
C ARG A 204 21.89 9.16 -3.85
N GLU A 205 23.18 9.27 -3.51
CA GLU A 205 24.28 8.92 -4.41
C GLU A 205 24.19 7.43 -4.80
N ALA A 206 24.24 7.12 -6.10
CA ALA A 206 24.21 5.75 -6.58
C ALA A 206 25.52 5.01 -6.24
N LYS A 207 25.57 4.41 -5.06
CA LYS A 207 26.78 3.82 -4.47
C LYS A 207 27.37 2.72 -5.35
N PHE A 208 26.53 1.90 -5.96
CA PHE A 208 26.95 0.81 -6.84
C PHE A 208 27.66 1.30 -8.09
N LEU A 209 27.28 2.46 -8.59
CA LEU A 209 27.86 3.04 -9.81
C LEU A 209 29.14 3.82 -9.57
N LYS A 210 29.50 4.07 -8.31
CA LYS A 210 30.69 4.85 -7.95
C LYS A 210 31.98 4.21 -8.44
N GLY A 211 32.73 4.96 -9.24
CA GLY A 211 34.00 4.49 -9.81
C GLY A 211 33.88 3.56 -11.01
N LYS A 212 32.67 3.29 -11.50
CA LYS A 212 32.49 2.56 -12.76
C LYS A 212 32.76 3.47 -13.96
N THR A 213 33.34 2.88 -15.01
CA THR A 213 33.62 3.60 -16.27
C THR A 213 32.32 3.96 -16.96
N GLU A 214 32.21 5.18 -17.46
CA GLU A 214 31.06 5.58 -18.29
C GLU A 214 31.14 4.92 -19.67
N ILE A 215 30.00 4.52 -20.17
CA ILE A 215 29.81 4.04 -21.56
C ILE A 215 29.36 5.19 -22.46
N SER A 216 29.61 5.09 -23.76
CA SER A 216 29.02 6.03 -24.72
C SER A 216 27.55 5.68 -25.03
N GLN A 217 26.85 6.65 -25.60
CA GLN A 217 25.47 6.44 -26.04
C GLN A 217 25.37 5.37 -27.13
N GLU A 218 26.38 5.30 -28.02
CA GLU A 218 26.45 4.29 -29.08
C GLU A 218 26.69 2.87 -28.52
N GLU A 219 27.56 2.74 -27.49
CA GLU A 219 27.75 1.47 -26.80
C GLU A 219 26.47 1.03 -26.08
N GLY A 220 25.76 1.96 -25.42
CA GLY A 220 24.47 1.70 -24.81
C GLY A 220 23.44 1.24 -25.83
N LEU A 221 23.33 1.96 -26.97
CA LEU A 221 22.41 1.58 -28.07
C LEU A 221 22.72 0.19 -28.60
N ALA A 222 23.98 -0.16 -28.74
CA ALA A 222 24.38 -1.50 -29.22
C ALA A 222 23.94 -2.61 -28.23
N ARG A 223 24.06 -2.36 -26.92
CA ARG A 223 23.59 -3.29 -25.87
C ARG A 223 22.07 -3.47 -25.94
N ILE A 224 21.32 -2.38 -26.06
CA ILE A 224 19.84 -2.44 -26.12
C ILE A 224 19.38 -3.13 -27.41
N LYS A 225 20.04 -2.88 -28.56
CA LYS A 225 19.78 -3.60 -29.81
C LYS A 225 20.05 -5.10 -29.71
N ALA A 226 21.05 -5.51 -28.95
CA ALA A 226 21.33 -6.93 -28.73
C ALA A 226 20.23 -7.64 -27.91
N LEU A 227 19.52 -6.90 -27.03
CA LEU A 227 18.42 -7.42 -26.20
C LEU A 227 17.06 -7.40 -26.91
N TYR A 228 16.77 -6.31 -27.63
CA TYR A 228 15.41 -6.00 -28.13
C TYR A 228 15.33 -5.86 -29.66
N GLY A 229 16.43 -5.98 -30.39
CA GLY A 229 16.45 -5.78 -31.85
C GLY A 229 16.45 -4.31 -32.22
N ASP A 230 15.35 -3.81 -32.74
CA ASP A 230 15.24 -2.41 -33.16
C ASP A 230 15.14 -1.49 -31.94
N ALA A 231 16.08 -0.56 -31.83
CA ALA A 231 16.11 0.47 -30.79
C ALA A 231 16.72 1.75 -31.35
N GLU A 232 16.26 2.88 -30.81
CA GLU A 232 16.74 4.22 -31.15
C GLU A 232 17.04 5.01 -29.88
N SER A 233 17.98 5.96 -29.98
CA SER A 233 18.26 6.89 -28.89
C SER A 233 17.09 7.87 -28.71
N ALA A 234 16.54 7.94 -27.49
CA ALA A 234 15.42 8.82 -27.14
C ALA A 234 15.83 10.01 -26.25
N GLY A 235 17.13 10.08 -25.87
CA GLY A 235 17.63 11.19 -25.08
C GLY A 235 18.46 10.78 -23.87
N GLU A 236 18.54 11.68 -22.91
CA GLU A 236 19.29 11.50 -21.65
C GLU A 236 18.41 11.84 -20.45
N VAL A 237 18.59 11.10 -19.36
CA VAL A 237 17.97 11.37 -18.07
C VAL A 237 19.01 11.95 -17.13
N SER A 238 18.69 13.09 -16.53
CA SER A 238 19.52 13.76 -15.53
C SER A 238 18.98 13.44 -14.12
N GLY A 239 19.87 13.24 -13.16
CA GLY A 239 19.48 12.96 -11.79
C GLY A 239 20.59 12.26 -11.00
N ALA A 240 20.22 11.58 -9.94
CA ALA A 240 21.17 10.84 -9.10
C ALA A 240 21.76 9.60 -9.84
N ILE A 241 21.10 9.11 -10.87
CA ILE A 241 21.59 8.09 -11.82
C ILE A 241 21.56 8.70 -13.23
N PRO A 242 22.63 9.39 -13.68
CA PRO A 242 22.69 9.90 -15.05
C PRO A 242 22.61 8.74 -16.05
N SER A 243 21.70 8.81 -17.01
CA SER A 243 21.32 7.66 -17.85
C SER A 243 21.07 8.09 -19.30
N TYR A 244 21.11 7.12 -20.22
CA TYR A 244 20.62 7.22 -21.57
C TYR A 244 19.25 6.56 -21.70
N LEU A 245 18.33 7.20 -22.41
CA LEU A 245 17.02 6.67 -22.71
C LEU A 245 16.98 6.15 -24.14
N TYR A 246 16.48 4.94 -24.33
CA TYR A 246 16.30 4.30 -25.62
C TYR A 246 14.82 3.93 -25.82
N SER A 247 14.30 4.22 -27.03
CA SER A 247 13.00 3.73 -27.47
C SER A 247 13.18 2.37 -28.13
N ILE A 248 12.30 1.44 -27.83
CA ILE A 248 12.17 0.13 -28.47
C ILE A 248 10.77 -0.01 -29.06
N ALA A 249 10.49 -1.07 -29.82
CA ALA A 249 9.24 -1.21 -30.56
C ALA A 249 7.97 -1.07 -29.70
N ASP A 250 8.01 -1.53 -28.45
CA ASP A 250 6.89 -1.64 -27.52
C ASP A 250 7.15 -0.93 -26.17
N GLY A 251 8.07 0.03 -26.14
CA GLY A 251 8.36 0.76 -24.89
C GLY A 251 9.67 1.49 -24.87
N SER A 252 10.28 1.54 -23.68
CA SER A 252 11.56 2.22 -23.44
C SER A 252 12.45 1.48 -22.45
N VAL A 253 13.75 1.75 -22.55
CA VAL A 253 14.78 1.24 -21.65
C VAL A 253 15.70 2.39 -21.24
N GLU A 254 15.90 2.54 -19.93
CA GLU A 254 16.86 3.46 -19.35
C GLU A 254 18.13 2.70 -18.94
N LEU A 255 19.29 3.21 -19.38
CA LEU A 255 20.59 2.59 -19.13
C LEU A 255 21.54 3.60 -18.47
N SER A 256 22.11 3.27 -17.32
CA SER A 256 23.03 4.16 -16.59
C SER A 256 24.27 4.49 -17.43
N LYS A 257 24.73 5.75 -17.44
CA LYS A 257 25.99 6.14 -18.09
C LYS A 257 27.17 5.42 -17.45
N ALA A 258 27.23 5.39 -16.14
CA ALA A 258 28.24 4.65 -15.41
C ALA A 258 27.95 3.14 -15.41
N GLY A 259 28.83 2.36 -16.03
CA GLY A 259 28.79 0.91 -16.13
C GLY A 259 27.78 0.33 -17.12
N GLY A 260 26.78 1.09 -17.57
CA GLY A 260 25.77 0.62 -18.53
C GLY A 260 24.85 -0.46 -17.97
N TYR A 261 24.31 -0.23 -16.78
CA TYR A 261 23.30 -1.07 -16.14
C TYR A 261 21.91 -0.60 -16.52
N ILE A 262 20.97 -1.52 -16.69
CA ILE A 262 19.55 -1.18 -16.91
C ILE A 262 19.01 -0.59 -15.61
N VAL A 263 18.54 0.66 -15.67
CA VAL A 263 17.91 1.37 -14.55
C VAL A 263 16.43 1.05 -14.51
N GLU A 264 15.79 1.13 -15.68
CA GLU A 264 14.36 0.93 -15.85
C GLU A 264 14.03 0.31 -17.21
N ILE A 265 13.02 -0.53 -17.23
CA ILE A 265 12.35 -1.02 -18.45
C ILE A 265 10.87 -0.72 -18.28
N ALA A 266 10.25 -0.11 -19.27
CA ALA A 266 8.81 0.07 -19.37
C ALA A 266 8.33 -0.39 -20.75
N ARG A 267 7.57 -1.49 -20.79
CA ARG A 267 7.02 -2.07 -22.03
C ARG A 267 5.53 -2.31 -21.86
N ASP A 268 4.79 -2.15 -22.95
CA ASP A 268 3.37 -2.42 -23.02
C ASP A 268 3.14 -3.52 -24.09
N ILE A 269 2.71 -4.69 -23.64
CA ILE A 269 2.44 -5.86 -24.48
C ILE A 269 0.97 -6.24 -24.31
N GLU A 270 0.33 -6.68 -25.40
CA GLU A 270 -1.06 -7.11 -25.38
C GLU A 270 -1.27 -8.29 -24.43
N ALA A 271 -2.37 -8.25 -23.68
CA ALA A 271 -2.82 -9.35 -22.83
C ALA A 271 -3.11 -10.60 -23.66
N GLY A 272 -2.91 -11.78 -23.08
CA GLY A 272 -3.09 -13.04 -23.78
C GLY A 272 -3.38 -14.22 -22.86
N GLU A 273 -3.40 -15.42 -23.46
CA GLU A 273 -3.59 -16.65 -22.72
C GLU A 273 -2.32 -17.00 -21.94
N VAL A 274 -2.48 -17.26 -20.64
CA VAL A 274 -1.37 -17.64 -19.74
C VAL A 274 -0.78 -18.98 -20.15
N THR A 275 0.52 -19.00 -20.45
CA THR A 275 1.27 -20.20 -20.84
C THR A 275 2.36 -20.59 -19.85
N LEU A 276 2.84 -19.64 -19.04
CA LEU A 276 3.90 -19.87 -18.05
C LEU A 276 3.33 -20.04 -16.64
N SER A 277 3.91 -20.98 -15.91
CA SER A 277 3.69 -21.06 -14.45
C SER A 277 4.49 -19.98 -13.70
N LYS A 278 4.10 -19.72 -12.46
CA LYS A 278 4.82 -18.81 -11.54
C LYS A 278 6.32 -19.16 -11.43
N GLU A 279 6.66 -20.45 -11.36
CA GLU A 279 8.03 -20.97 -11.24
C GLU A 279 8.83 -20.75 -12.52
N GLN A 280 8.19 -20.90 -13.68
CA GLN A 280 8.82 -20.63 -14.97
C GLN A 280 9.09 -19.13 -15.13
N ALA A 281 8.15 -18.27 -14.76
CA ALA A 281 8.31 -16.82 -14.76
C ALA A 281 9.47 -16.38 -13.83
N LEU A 282 9.56 -16.95 -12.62
CA LEU A 282 10.67 -16.70 -11.70
C LEU A 282 12.02 -17.07 -12.32
N THR A 283 12.11 -18.23 -12.96
CA THR A 283 13.33 -18.71 -13.59
C THR A 283 13.74 -17.82 -14.75
N THR A 284 12.78 -17.40 -15.58
CA THR A 284 12.99 -16.51 -16.73
C THR A 284 13.46 -15.14 -16.28
N ALA A 285 12.78 -14.53 -15.30
CA ALA A 285 13.14 -13.21 -14.76
C ALA A 285 14.54 -13.22 -14.12
N LYS A 286 14.86 -14.23 -13.33
CA LYS A 286 16.21 -14.40 -12.74
C LYS A 286 17.28 -14.56 -13.82
N GLY A 287 17.01 -15.35 -14.85
CA GLY A 287 17.92 -15.54 -15.99
C GLY A 287 18.17 -14.23 -16.73
N PHE A 288 17.12 -13.41 -16.93
CA PHE A 288 17.25 -12.08 -17.54
C PHE A 288 18.13 -11.16 -16.67
N LEU A 289 17.88 -11.09 -15.35
CA LEU A 289 18.67 -10.25 -14.44
C LEU A 289 20.16 -10.61 -14.49
N ASN A 290 20.50 -11.91 -14.44
CA ASN A 290 21.88 -12.36 -14.57
C ASN A 290 22.49 -11.96 -15.93
N ASN A 291 21.73 -12.06 -17.02
CA ASN A 291 22.21 -11.69 -18.36
C ASN A 291 22.52 -10.19 -18.51
N VAL A 292 21.82 -9.32 -17.74
CA VAL A 292 22.03 -7.87 -17.77
C VAL A 292 22.93 -7.36 -16.63
N GLY A 293 23.59 -8.25 -15.90
CA GLY A 293 24.63 -7.95 -14.92
C GLY A 293 24.15 -7.75 -13.48
N TYR A 294 22.98 -8.24 -13.15
CA TYR A 294 22.47 -8.30 -11.78
C TYR A 294 22.60 -9.72 -11.25
N ASP A 295 23.80 -10.07 -10.78
CA ASP A 295 24.13 -11.40 -10.29
C ASP A 295 23.75 -11.58 -8.81
N SER A 296 23.67 -12.86 -8.40
CA SER A 296 23.42 -13.25 -6.99
C SER A 296 22.12 -12.68 -6.41
N VAL A 297 21.09 -12.59 -7.21
CA VAL A 297 19.75 -12.13 -6.78
C VAL A 297 18.81 -13.31 -6.59
N GLU A 298 17.96 -13.22 -5.56
CA GLU A 298 16.90 -14.19 -5.26
C GLU A 298 15.54 -13.47 -5.12
N ALA A 299 14.48 -14.16 -5.54
CA ALA A 299 13.13 -13.67 -5.37
C ALA A 299 12.70 -13.78 -3.90
N VAL A 300 12.28 -12.68 -3.32
CA VAL A 300 11.75 -12.60 -1.94
C VAL A 300 10.25 -12.40 -1.89
N TRP A 301 9.67 -11.96 -2.99
CA TRP A 301 8.24 -11.73 -3.13
C TRP A 301 7.78 -11.99 -4.56
N VAL A 302 6.60 -12.60 -4.72
CA VAL A 302 5.98 -12.84 -6.03
C VAL A 302 4.48 -12.72 -5.91
N SER A 303 3.90 -11.77 -6.60
CA SER A 303 2.45 -11.64 -6.77
C SER A 303 2.06 -11.88 -8.23
N VAL A 304 0.90 -12.46 -8.48
CA VAL A 304 0.37 -12.71 -9.83
C VAL A 304 -0.99 -12.03 -9.92
N ASN A 305 -1.15 -11.18 -10.94
CA ASN A 305 -2.43 -10.55 -11.26
C ASN A 305 -2.72 -10.74 -12.74
N GLY A 306 -3.76 -11.49 -13.06
CA GLY A 306 -4.12 -11.83 -14.44
C GLY A 306 -3.00 -12.60 -15.15
N ASP A 307 -2.51 -12.05 -16.26
CA ASP A 307 -1.45 -12.61 -17.09
C ASP A 307 -0.05 -12.02 -16.80
N ILE A 308 0.10 -11.35 -15.65
CA ILE A 308 1.34 -10.69 -15.24
C ILE A 308 1.79 -11.20 -13.87
N ALA A 309 3.10 -11.48 -13.74
CA ALA A 309 3.74 -11.68 -12.46
C ALA A 309 4.61 -10.47 -12.09
N TYR A 310 4.50 -10.03 -10.84
CA TYR A 310 5.32 -9.01 -10.19
C TYR A 310 6.26 -9.70 -9.23
N ILE A 311 7.56 -9.46 -9.36
CA ILE A 311 8.59 -10.19 -8.63
C ILE A 311 9.58 -9.19 -8.04
N ASN A 312 9.80 -9.27 -6.74
CA ASN A 312 10.86 -8.56 -6.04
C ASN A 312 12.07 -9.46 -5.88
N PHE A 313 13.19 -9.08 -6.52
CA PHE A 313 14.48 -9.71 -6.34
C PHE A 313 15.35 -8.84 -5.45
N VAL A 314 16.16 -9.48 -4.61
CA VAL A 314 17.15 -8.79 -3.77
C VAL A 314 18.50 -9.52 -3.88
N PHE A 315 19.59 -8.81 -3.62
CA PHE A 315 20.90 -9.42 -3.56
C PHE A 315 20.99 -10.39 -2.37
N VAL A 316 21.65 -11.52 -2.59
CA VAL A 316 21.89 -12.56 -1.55
C VAL A 316 23.35 -12.97 -1.59
N LYS A 317 24.01 -12.96 -0.42
CA LYS A 317 25.39 -13.41 -0.25
C LYS A 317 25.51 -14.21 1.07
N ASP A 318 26.13 -15.37 1.01
CA ASP A 318 26.36 -16.25 2.17
C ASP A 318 25.05 -16.59 2.95
N GLY A 319 23.94 -16.69 2.25
CA GLY A 319 22.63 -16.97 2.82
C GLY A 319 21.96 -15.77 3.52
N ILE A 320 22.57 -14.57 3.47
CA ILE A 320 22.02 -13.33 3.99
C ILE A 320 21.30 -12.59 2.88
N ILE A 321 20.10 -12.10 3.15
CA ILE A 321 19.26 -11.34 2.22
C ILE A 321 19.46 -9.84 2.47
N TYR A 322 19.67 -9.09 1.40
CA TYR A 322 19.91 -7.64 1.44
C TYR A 322 18.71 -6.91 0.86
N TYR A 323 17.71 -6.61 1.65
CA TYR A 323 16.48 -5.93 1.20
C TYR A 323 16.71 -4.54 0.57
N PRO A 324 17.69 -3.72 1.00
CA PRO A 324 17.98 -2.45 0.31
C PRO A 324 18.42 -2.61 -1.15
N ASP A 325 18.98 -3.77 -1.51
CA ASP A 325 19.46 -4.06 -2.87
C ASP A 325 18.32 -4.68 -3.72
N LEU A 326 17.19 -3.98 -3.77
CA LEU A 326 15.93 -4.41 -4.40
C LEU A 326 15.93 -4.12 -5.90
N ILE A 327 15.46 -5.10 -6.68
CA ILE A 327 15.09 -4.97 -8.09
C ILE A 327 13.66 -5.49 -8.26
N LYS A 328 12.77 -4.65 -8.79
CA LYS A 328 11.41 -5.07 -9.13
C LYS A 328 11.34 -5.49 -10.59
N VAL A 329 10.68 -6.59 -10.86
CA VAL A 329 10.47 -7.11 -12.22
C VAL A 329 8.99 -7.38 -12.45
N LYS A 330 8.50 -6.92 -13.59
CA LYS A 330 7.18 -7.24 -14.11
C LYS A 330 7.38 -8.13 -15.34
N ILE A 331 6.80 -9.32 -15.35
CA ILE A 331 6.97 -10.31 -16.42
C ILE A 331 5.62 -10.82 -16.92
N SER A 332 5.47 -10.95 -18.23
CA SER A 332 4.30 -11.55 -18.87
C SER A 332 4.28 -13.06 -18.65
N LEU A 333 3.14 -13.60 -18.23
CA LEU A 333 2.89 -15.05 -18.17
C LEU A 333 2.40 -15.62 -19.52
N VAL A 334 2.24 -14.79 -20.53
CA VAL A 334 1.87 -15.21 -21.89
C VAL A 334 3.08 -15.76 -22.64
N GLY A 335 4.18 -15.02 -22.70
CA GLY A 335 5.39 -15.39 -23.45
C GLY A 335 6.69 -15.32 -22.62
N GLY A 336 6.65 -14.79 -21.41
CA GLY A 336 7.84 -14.64 -20.55
C GLY A 336 8.65 -13.38 -20.84
N GLU A 337 8.09 -12.40 -21.54
CA GLU A 337 8.74 -11.11 -21.78
C GLU A 337 8.80 -10.28 -20.50
N ILE A 338 9.93 -9.63 -20.27
CA ILE A 338 10.08 -8.61 -19.22
C ILE A 338 9.34 -7.36 -19.66
N LEU A 339 8.25 -7.02 -18.96
CA LEU A 339 7.41 -5.84 -19.20
C LEU A 339 7.90 -4.63 -18.42
N GLY A 340 8.49 -4.85 -17.27
CA GLY A 340 9.02 -3.80 -16.42
C GLY A 340 10.23 -4.28 -15.62
N LEU A 341 11.13 -3.37 -15.38
CA LEU A 341 12.23 -3.54 -14.45
C LEU A 341 12.52 -2.21 -13.77
N GLU A 342 12.66 -2.21 -12.46
CA GLU A 342 13.10 -1.06 -11.66
C GLU A 342 14.28 -1.50 -10.80
N ALA A 343 15.49 -1.02 -11.11
CA ALA A 343 16.72 -1.38 -10.41
C ALA A 343 17.32 -0.21 -9.61
N GLN A 344 16.63 0.90 -9.51
CA GLN A 344 17.12 2.12 -8.85
C GLN A 344 17.58 1.84 -7.42
N ASN A 345 16.81 1.08 -6.64
CA ASN A 345 17.18 0.74 -5.26
C ASN A 345 18.49 -0.05 -5.18
N TYR A 346 18.68 -1.03 -6.06
CA TYR A 346 19.92 -1.76 -6.16
C TYR A 346 21.10 -0.82 -6.50
N LEU A 347 20.93 0.04 -7.48
CA LEU A 347 21.99 0.96 -7.92
C LEU A 347 22.36 2.01 -6.84
N TYR A 348 21.39 2.42 -6.03
CA TYR A 348 21.63 3.32 -4.90
C TYR A 348 22.33 2.64 -3.72
N ASN A 349 21.96 1.40 -3.40
CA ASN A 349 22.28 0.82 -2.11
C ASN A 349 23.38 -0.25 -2.17
N HIS A 350 23.52 -0.99 -3.30
CA HIS A 350 24.42 -2.13 -3.37
C HIS A 350 25.88 -1.73 -3.18
N VAL A 351 26.46 -2.22 -2.09
CA VAL A 351 27.89 -2.07 -1.73
C VAL A 351 28.35 -3.30 -0.96
N GLU A 352 29.66 -3.54 -0.89
CA GLU A 352 30.20 -4.50 0.07
C GLU A 352 29.93 -4.03 1.50
N ARG A 353 29.40 -4.93 2.32
CA ARG A 353 29.04 -4.67 3.73
C ARG A 353 29.83 -5.57 4.66
N THR A 354 30.20 -5.01 5.81
CA THR A 354 30.77 -5.82 6.90
C THR A 354 29.62 -6.43 7.68
N ILE A 355 29.61 -7.73 7.80
CA ILE A 355 28.58 -8.52 8.46
C ILE A 355 29.06 -9.00 9.82
N SER A 356 28.19 -8.99 10.83
CA SER A 356 28.48 -9.45 12.18
C SER A 356 28.92 -10.92 12.19
N GLU A 357 30.09 -11.18 12.76
CA GLU A 357 30.63 -12.55 12.85
C GLU A 357 29.96 -13.38 13.97
N ASN A 358 29.45 -12.71 15.01
CA ASN A 358 28.89 -13.34 16.21
C ASN A 358 27.43 -12.91 16.47
N PRO A 359 26.48 -13.35 15.65
CA PRO A 359 25.06 -13.07 15.90
C PRO A 359 24.57 -13.84 17.12
N SER A 360 23.56 -13.31 17.82
CA SER A 360 22.83 -14.05 18.85
C SER A 360 22.16 -15.29 18.26
N ASP A 361 21.95 -16.33 19.07
CA ASP A 361 21.33 -17.55 18.59
C ASP A 361 19.84 -17.35 18.32
N VAL A 362 19.44 -17.48 17.05
CA VAL A 362 18.06 -17.37 16.60
C VAL A 362 17.08 -18.33 17.30
N SER A 363 17.59 -19.43 17.87
CA SER A 363 16.77 -20.37 18.66
C SER A 363 16.28 -19.79 19.99
N SER A 364 16.93 -18.72 20.46
CA SER A 364 16.58 -18.03 21.70
C SER A 364 15.42 -17.04 21.54
N ILE A 365 14.92 -16.81 20.31
CA ILE A 365 13.76 -15.94 20.08
C ILE A 365 12.52 -16.58 20.68
N GLY A 366 11.89 -15.86 21.60
CA GLY A 366 10.60 -16.23 22.19
C GLY A 366 9.44 -15.76 21.28
N PHE A 367 8.65 -16.71 20.79
CA PHE A 367 7.46 -16.40 19.96
C PHE A 367 6.21 -16.36 20.83
N LYS A 368 5.21 -15.62 20.33
CA LYS A 368 3.84 -15.66 20.88
C LYS A 368 3.31 -17.09 20.82
N GLU A 369 2.64 -17.53 21.88
CA GLU A 369 1.94 -18.84 21.90
C GLU A 369 0.95 -18.92 20.72
N GLY A 370 1.02 -20.01 19.96
CA GLY A 370 0.23 -20.20 18.74
C GLY A 370 0.92 -19.70 17.46
N PHE A 371 2.05 -18.99 17.52
CA PHE A 371 2.80 -18.64 16.33
C PHE A 371 3.65 -19.82 15.86
N GLU A 372 3.46 -20.21 14.59
CA GLU A 372 4.17 -21.34 13.95
C GLU A 372 5.22 -20.81 12.97
N PRO A 373 6.50 -20.70 13.37
CA PRO A 373 7.57 -20.25 12.48
C PRO A 373 7.85 -21.28 11.36
N VAL A 374 7.84 -20.80 10.10
CA VAL A 374 8.11 -21.62 8.91
C VAL A 374 9.51 -21.37 8.37
N VAL A 375 9.95 -20.12 8.39
CA VAL A 375 11.26 -19.68 7.87
C VAL A 375 11.96 -18.84 8.94
N LYS A 376 13.28 -19.05 9.06
CA LYS A 376 14.19 -18.20 9.86
C LYS A 376 15.45 -17.93 9.05
N ARG A 377 15.79 -16.68 8.80
CA ARG A 377 16.96 -16.29 7.99
C ARG A 377 17.56 -14.96 8.42
N ARG A 378 18.85 -14.76 8.15
CA ARG A 378 19.50 -13.45 8.37
C ARG A 378 19.19 -12.53 7.21
N VAL A 379 18.95 -11.27 7.55
CA VAL A 379 18.62 -10.23 6.57
C VAL A 379 19.31 -8.91 6.94
N ILE A 380 19.47 -8.04 5.95
CA ILE A 380 19.73 -6.62 6.15
C ILE A 380 18.47 -5.89 5.72
N ILE A 381 17.95 -5.05 6.60
CA ILE A 381 16.74 -4.27 6.37
C ILE A 381 17.03 -2.77 6.38
N PRO A 382 16.31 -1.96 5.57
CA PRO A 382 16.35 -0.51 5.70
C PRO A 382 15.63 -0.08 6.96
N THR A 383 16.12 1.02 7.57
CA THR A 383 15.47 1.66 8.71
C THR A 383 14.80 2.96 8.28
N GLU A 384 13.88 3.49 9.11
CA GLU A 384 13.22 4.78 8.91
C GLU A 384 14.21 5.96 8.81
N TRP A 385 15.41 5.80 9.33
CA TRP A 385 16.48 6.81 9.31
C TRP A 385 17.38 6.72 8.07
N ASN A 386 16.96 6.04 7.03
CA ASN A 386 17.75 5.82 5.82
C ASN A 386 19.12 5.15 6.10
N THR A 387 19.19 4.31 7.11
CA THR A 387 20.31 3.43 7.44
C THR A 387 19.94 1.97 7.22
N GLU A 388 20.89 1.09 7.46
CA GLU A 388 20.67 -0.36 7.36
C GLU A 388 20.87 -1.01 8.72
N GLN A 389 20.14 -2.09 8.98
CA GLN A 389 20.23 -2.88 10.20
C GLN A 389 20.26 -4.36 9.88
N GLU A 390 21.17 -5.10 10.54
CA GLU A 390 21.16 -6.57 10.50
C GLU A 390 20.05 -7.10 11.40
N ALA A 391 19.31 -8.09 10.89
CA ALA A 391 18.18 -8.66 11.60
C ALA A 391 18.03 -10.17 11.33
N TYR A 392 17.25 -10.84 12.16
CA TYR A 392 16.60 -12.10 11.81
C TYR A 392 15.21 -11.83 11.28
N GLU A 393 14.89 -12.36 10.14
CA GLU A 393 13.53 -12.46 9.64
C GLU A 393 12.98 -13.83 10.02
N VAL A 394 11.83 -13.82 10.69
CA VAL A 394 11.07 -15.04 10.98
C VAL A 394 9.72 -14.93 10.30
N ALA A 395 9.47 -15.79 9.33
CA ALA A 395 8.18 -15.87 8.66
C ALA A 395 7.38 -17.06 9.22
N GLY A 396 6.10 -16.88 9.46
CA GLY A 396 5.26 -17.92 10.08
C GLY A 396 3.78 -17.59 10.08
N ARG A 397 3.00 -18.52 10.61
CA ARG A 397 1.54 -18.41 10.72
C ARG A 397 1.10 -18.12 12.15
N TYR A 398 0.09 -17.27 12.28
CA TYR A 398 -0.65 -17.07 13.50
C TYR A 398 -2.13 -16.93 13.13
N ASP A 399 -2.99 -17.76 13.73
CA ASP A 399 -4.36 -17.96 13.29
C ASP A 399 -4.45 -18.25 11.78
N ASP A 400 -5.23 -17.48 11.04
CA ASP A 400 -5.48 -17.62 9.62
C ASP A 400 -4.54 -16.81 8.71
N ALA A 401 -3.60 -16.04 9.30
CA ALA A 401 -2.75 -15.13 8.58
C ALA A 401 -1.26 -15.51 8.62
N PHE A 402 -0.51 -15.02 7.63
CA PHE A 402 0.93 -15.18 7.54
C PHE A 402 1.63 -13.86 7.89
N TYR A 403 2.73 -13.95 8.66
CA TYR A 403 3.46 -12.80 9.16
C TYR A 403 4.94 -12.93 8.89
N TYR A 404 5.60 -11.77 8.68
CA TYR A 404 7.04 -11.60 8.75
C TYR A 404 7.35 -10.77 10.01
N ILE A 405 8.18 -11.32 10.89
CA ILE A 405 8.62 -10.65 12.12
C ILE A 405 10.14 -10.49 12.05
N TYR A 406 10.60 -9.28 12.28
CA TYR A 406 12.03 -8.94 12.24
C TYR A 406 12.54 -8.70 13.64
N TYR A 407 13.69 -9.29 13.95
CA TYR A 407 14.35 -9.21 15.25
C TYR A 407 15.76 -8.68 15.08
N ASP A 408 16.18 -7.76 15.95
CA ASP A 408 17.57 -7.27 16.00
C ASP A 408 18.55 -8.44 16.17
N LEU A 409 19.63 -8.45 15.38
CA LEU A 409 20.55 -9.57 15.33
C LEU A 409 21.29 -9.82 16.66
N SER A 410 21.49 -8.79 17.48
CA SER A 410 22.27 -8.81 18.71
C SER A 410 21.39 -8.96 19.94
N SER A 411 20.36 -8.12 20.08
CA SER A 411 19.48 -8.10 21.26
C SER A 411 18.34 -9.11 21.17
N LEU A 412 18.00 -9.58 19.97
CA LEU A 412 16.81 -10.37 19.65
C LEU A 412 15.50 -9.67 20.01
N GLU A 413 15.54 -8.35 20.18
CA GLU A 413 14.34 -7.54 20.31
C GLU A 413 13.60 -7.45 18.97
N GLU A 414 12.28 -7.47 19.04
CA GLU A 414 11.41 -7.31 17.87
C GLU A 414 11.51 -5.89 17.31
N ILE A 415 11.83 -5.79 16.01
CA ILE A 415 12.01 -4.52 15.30
C ILE A 415 10.72 -4.13 14.57
N LYS A 416 10.13 -5.11 13.84
CA LYS A 416 9.00 -4.86 12.97
C LYS A 416 8.16 -6.12 12.80
N VAL A 417 6.85 -5.94 12.66
CA VAL A 417 5.90 -6.99 12.30
C VAL A 417 5.18 -6.57 11.03
N MET A 418 5.13 -7.45 10.06
CA MET A 418 4.39 -7.27 8.80
C MET A 418 3.39 -8.41 8.63
N ARG A 419 2.19 -8.13 8.16
CA ARG A 419 1.15 -9.12 7.87
C ARG A 419 0.97 -9.29 6.38
N VAL A 420 0.79 -10.52 5.91
CA VAL A 420 0.39 -10.82 4.54
C VAL A 420 -1.13 -10.82 4.48
N ILE A 421 -1.71 -10.05 3.58
CA ILE A 421 -3.14 -10.04 3.27
C ILE A 421 -3.36 -10.49 1.83
N GLN A 422 -4.53 -11.07 1.56
CA GLN A 422 -4.96 -11.42 0.21
C GLN A 422 -5.90 -10.32 -0.29
N ASP A 423 -5.57 -9.69 -1.40
CA ASP A 423 -6.42 -8.74 -2.09
C ASP A 423 -6.93 -9.35 -3.39
N GLU A 424 -8.23 -9.19 -3.68
CA GLU A 424 -8.86 -9.81 -4.85
C GLU A 424 -8.34 -9.25 -6.18
N ASN A 425 -7.88 -8.00 -6.18
CA ASN A 425 -7.42 -7.29 -7.37
C ASN A 425 -5.90 -7.25 -7.51
N GLN A 426 -5.16 -7.25 -6.39
CA GLN A 426 -3.71 -7.07 -6.36
C GLN A 426 -2.93 -8.33 -5.94
N GLY A 427 -3.62 -9.38 -5.51
CA GLY A 427 -3.01 -10.62 -5.04
C GLY A 427 -2.52 -10.53 -3.59
N GLU A 428 -1.33 -11.05 -3.29
CA GLU A 428 -0.76 -10.99 -1.95
C GLU A 428 -0.13 -9.62 -1.69
N LEU A 429 -0.51 -8.97 -0.60
CA LEU A 429 0.06 -7.71 -0.11
C LEU A 429 0.72 -7.91 1.26
N ILE A 430 1.71 -7.09 1.58
CA ILE A 430 2.33 -7.05 2.91
C ILE A 430 2.07 -5.68 3.53
N VAL A 431 1.52 -5.68 4.72
CA VAL A 431 1.13 -4.47 5.47
C VAL A 431 1.78 -4.43 6.85
#